data_453f33373312dda83839b635a93bbc24
#
_entry.id   453f33373312dda83839b635a93bbc24
#
_cell.length_a   1.000
_cell.length_b   1.000
_cell.length_c   1.000
_cell.angle_alpha   90.00
_cell.angle_beta   90.00
_cell.angle_gamma   90.00
#
_symmetry.space_group_name_H-M   'P 1'
#
loop_
_entity.id
_entity.type
_entity.pdbx_description
1 polymer ?
#
loop_
_entity_poly.entity_id
_entity_poly.type
_entity_poly.pdbx_seq_one_letter_code
_entity_poly.pdbx_strand_id
1 'polypeptide(L)'
;MPKIRCSYCVTALLISGLLVTPPPVQAEISSPSCQFTGAQLNLGSYSSSASVDSAQTIGFSCAVGFSWGDPEPRATFRLCLYMGEDPGNQSGYQPWRYLKNNNVTGSGEAHLAYNLYADPSHSQILMPENAGTPLVVDFTLSAGNGSTYVSSNGNIPIYARIAGGQGALPANIYHSYNPPFTLRYQAVSGGTPPANCEGGSATYASGSIQIITQVTDSCSLSTRGVNFGTLGEVGRLKTASFAEGEVTVQCSSGKPYTLYLGSGNHPSSGEYRQMANGEARLPYQLYQDPAHTRVWNETGGTTQTGGVGGVSGTGNGSSQTLRIYGLIPTGTTVPGNVGTYTDTVIVTVAY
;
A
#
# COMPACT_ATOMS: atom_id res chain seq x y z
N MET A 1 -100.44 49.77 -1.21
CA MET A 1 -99.55 49.78 -2.38
C MET A 1 -98.18 50.32 -1.94
N PRO A 2 -97.22 49.52 -1.64
CA PRO A 2 -95.87 50.04 -1.39
C PRO A 2 -94.96 49.83 -2.66
N LYS A 3 -94.15 50.85 -2.93
CA LYS A 3 -93.14 50.90 -3.99
C LYS A 3 -91.83 50.24 -3.51
N ILE A 4 -91.38 49.24 -4.24
CA ILE A 4 -90.07 48.64 -4.01
C ILE A 4 -89.08 49.40 -4.87
N ARG A 5 -88.04 49.97 -4.26
CA ARG A 5 -86.85 50.49 -4.97
C ARG A 5 -85.76 49.41 -4.98
N CYS A 6 -85.36 49.01 -6.15
CA CYS A 6 -84.23 48.11 -6.32
C CYS A 6 -82.94 49.01 -6.47
N SER A 7 -82.01 48.85 -5.54
CA SER A 7 -80.71 49.50 -5.57
C SER A 7 -79.68 48.52 -6.07
N TYR A 8 -79.10 48.77 -7.24
CA TYR A 8 -78.03 47.99 -7.78
C TYR A 8 -76.69 48.23 -7.02
N CYS A 9 -76.23 47.24 -6.27
CA CYS A 9 -74.88 47.20 -5.80
C CYS A 9 -74.01 46.49 -6.87
N VAL A 10 -73.19 47.27 -7.53
CA VAL A 10 -72.11 46.72 -8.40
C VAL A 10 -70.93 46.41 -7.50
N THR A 11 -70.77 45.14 -7.19
CA THR A 11 -69.54 44.63 -6.51
C THR A 11 -68.52 44.28 -7.59
N ALA A 12 -67.50 45.13 -7.71
CA ALA A 12 -66.35 44.83 -8.57
C ALA A 12 -65.50 43.69 -7.96
N LEU A 13 -65.57 42.48 -8.52
CA LEU A 13 -64.62 41.39 -8.21
C LEU A 13 -63.29 41.71 -8.87
N LEU A 14 -62.29 42.11 -8.04
CA LEU A 14 -60.89 42.09 -8.40
C LEU A 14 -60.44 40.64 -8.45
N ILE A 15 -60.41 40.03 -9.66
CA ILE A 15 -59.74 38.73 -9.88
C ILE A 15 -58.25 39.02 -9.91
N SER A 16 -57.56 38.80 -8.80
CA SER A 16 -56.11 38.68 -8.73
C SER A 16 -55.70 37.47 -9.53
N GLY A 17 -55.35 37.67 -10.81
CA GLY A 17 -54.72 36.63 -11.62
C GLY A 17 -53.40 36.24 -11.01
N LEU A 18 -53.36 35.17 -10.21
CA LEU A 18 -52.13 34.44 -9.95
C LEU A 18 -51.63 33.96 -11.31
N LEU A 19 -50.56 34.56 -11.80
CA LEU A 19 -49.75 33.98 -12.86
C LEU A 19 -49.14 32.72 -12.32
N VAL A 20 -49.81 31.59 -12.45
CA VAL A 20 -49.23 30.25 -12.25
C VAL A 20 -48.26 30.09 -13.43
N THR A 21 -46.99 30.38 -13.17
CA THR A 21 -45.94 29.98 -14.11
C THR A 21 -45.96 28.49 -14.19
N PRO A 22 -46.14 27.87 -15.39
CA PRO A 22 -46.06 26.44 -15.50
C PRO A 22 -44.72 25.98 -14.93
N PRO A 23 -44.68 24.85 -14.21
CA PRO A 23 -43.42 24.29 -13.76
C PRO A 23 -42.53 24.10 -15.01
N PRO A 24 -41.22 24.34 -14.89
CA PRO A 24 -40.30 24.12 -15.99
C PRO A 24 -40.50 22.67 -16.48
N VAL A 25 -40.83 22.51 -17.77
CA VAL A 25 -40.91 21.19 -18.39
C VAL A 25 -39.50 20.63 -18.35
N GLN A 26 -39.23 19.72 -17.40
CA GLN A 26 -37.98 18.98 -17.37
C GLN A 26 -38.00 17.99 -18.53
N ALA A 27 -36.91 17.98 -19.31
CA ALA A 27 -36.73 16.99 -20.35
C ALA A 27 -36.88 15.58 -19.77
N GLU A 28 -37.66 14.76 -20.43
CA GLU A 28 -37.73 13.35 -20.08
C GLU A 28 -36.42 12.68 -20.59
N ILE A 29 -35.69 12.04 -19.73
CA ILE A 29 -34.51 11.26 -20.09
C ILE A 29 -34.92 9.84 -20.44
N SER A 30 -34.21 9.25 -21.41
CA SER A 30 -34.48 7.88 -21.88
C SER A 30 -33.17 7.07 -21.88
N SER A 31 -33.31 5.77 -21.60
CA SER A 31 -32.24 4.77 -21.71
C SER A 31 -30.90 5.18 -21.10
N PRO A 32 -30.84 5.67 -19.85
CA PRO A 32 -29.56 5.92 -19.21
C PRO A 32 -28.80 4.61 -19.09
N SER A 33 -27.52 4.63 -19.47
CA SER A 33 -26.64 3.46 -19.41
C SER A 33 -25.24 3.86 -18.98
N CYS A 34 -24.59 3.01 -18.19
CA CYS A 34 -23.17 3.15 -17.83
C CYS A 34 -22.48 1.80 -17.95
N GLN A 35 -21.23 1.82 -18.36
CA GLN A 35 -20.37 0.66 -18.44
C GLN A 35 -18.94 1.00 -18.03
N PHE A 36 -18.16 0.00 -17.61
CA PHE A 36 -16.75 0.17 -17.31
C PHE A 36 -15.88 0.11 -18.55
N THR A 37 -14.80 0.90 -18.55
CA THR A 37 -13.83 0.95 -19.64
C THR A 37 -12.42 0.55 -19.22
N GLY A 38 -12.15 0.39 -17.93
CA GLY A 38 -10.82 0.03 -17.39
C GLY A 38 -10.81 -1.37 -16.79
N ALA A 39 -9.65 -2.04 -16.86
CA ALA A 39 -9.53 -3.46 -16.53
C ALA A 39 -8.33 -3.85 -15.67
N GLN A 40 -7.32 -3.02 -15.49
CA GLN A 40 -6.11 -3.39 -14.74
C GLN A 40 -5.59 -2.24 -13.89
N LEU A 41 -5.29 -2.53 -12.62
CA LEU A 41 -4.68 -1.61 -11.67
C LEU A 41 -3.28 -2.09 -11.31
N ASN A 42 -2.27 -1.25 -11.49
CA ASN A 42 -0.90 -1.52 -11.09
C ASN A 42 -0.58 -0.75 -9.82
N LEU A 43 -0.35 -1.46 -8.71
CA LEU A 43 -0.07 -0.86 -7.40
C LEU A 43 1.39 -0.47 -7.20
N GLY A 44 2.25 -0.63 -8.22
CA GLY A 44 3.68 -0.31 -8.13
C GLY A 44 4.52 -1.46 -7.61
N SER A 45 5.65 -1.14 -6.96
CA SER A 45 6.59 -2.12 -6.43
C SER A 45 6.55 -2.18 -4.91
N TYR A 46 6.54 -3.39 -4.36
CA TYR A 46 6.58 -3.66 -2.93
C TYR A 46 7.92 -4.29 -2.52
N SER A 47 8.51 -3.75 -1.46
CA SER A 47 9.67 -4.33 -0.77
C SER A 47 9.34 -4.41 0.74
N SER A 48 9.34 -5.55 1.32
CA SER A 48 8.80 -5.99 2.62
C SER A 48 8.70 -4.99 3.80
N SER A 49 9.45 -3.90 3.81
CA SER A 49 9.61 -3.04 5.00
C SER A 49 8.59 -1.91 5.14
N ALA A 50 8.18 -1.30 4.04
CA ALA A 50 7.29 -0.13 4.04
C ALA A 50 5.94 -0.43 3.38
N SER A 51 4.90 0.28 3.79
CA SER A 51 3.63 0.29 3.05
C SER A 51 3.79 0.96 1.70
N VAL A 52 3.04 0.49 0.72
CA VAL A 52 2.96 1.10 -0.61
C VAL A 52 1.56 1.64 -0.81
N ASP A 53 1.46 2.94 -1.03
CA ASP A 53 0.22 3.62 -1.35
C ASP A 53 0.21 3.98 -2.84
N SER A 54 -0.93 3.77 -3.50
CA SER A 54 -1.11 4.04 -4.91
C SER A 54 -2.48 4.67 -5.16
N ALA A 55 -2.53 5.66 -6.04
CA ALA A 55 -3.76 6.22 -6.57
C ALA A 55 -3.98 5.69 -7.98
N GLN A 56 -5.15 5.15 -8.24
CA GLN A 56 -5.54 4.55 -9.50
C GLN A 56 -6.90 5.08 -9.95
N THR A 57 -7.31 4.76 -11.17
CA THR A 57 -8.63 5.13 -11.66
C THR A 57 -9.32 3.96 -12.35
N ILE A 58 -10.63 3.87 -12.18
CA ILE A 58 -11.49 2.97 -12.96
C ILE A 58 -12.23 3.84 -13.97
N GLY A 59 -12.01 3.57 -15.25
CA GLY A 59 -12.70 4.25 -16.33
C GLY A 59 -14.15 3.80 -16.46
N PHE A 60 -15.03 4.72 -16.80
CA PHE A 60 -16.42 4.42 -17.15
C PHE A 60 -16.87 5.23 -18.36
N SER A 61 -17.94 4.78 -19.01
CA SER A 61 -18.64 5.49 -20.08
C SER A 61 -20.10 5.48 -19.75
N CYS A 62 -20.74 6.65 -19.73
CA CYS A 62 -22.17 6.78 -19.52
C CYS A 62 -22.82 7.50 -20.69
N ALA A 63 -24.06 7.13 -20.97
CA ALA A 63 -24.85 7.70 -22.06
C ALA A 63 -26.32 7.87 -21.66
N VAL A 64 -27.00 8.82 -22.28
CA VAL A 64 -28.41 9.09 -22.04
C VAL A 64 -29.07 9.70 -23.28
N GLY A 65 -30.31 9.34 -23.52
CA GLY A 65 -31.19 9.99 -24.50
C GLY A 65 -32.06 11.07 -23.87
N PHE A 66 -32.50 12.02 -24.69
CA PHE A 66 -33.39 13.13 -24.29
C PHE A 66 -34.60 13.19 -25.22
N SER A 67 -35.72 13.67 -24.71
CA SER A 67 -36.89 13.97 -25.53
C SER A 67 -36.59 15.12 -26.50
N TRP A 68 -37.17 15.04 -27.68
CA TRP A 68 -37.03 16.10 -28.68
C TRP A 68 -37.64 17.43 -28.20
N GLY A 69 -36.93 18.52 -28.45
CA GLY A 69 -37.43 19.88 -28.19
C GLY A 69 -36.97 20.52 -26.89
N ASP A 70 -36.17 19.84 -26.10
CA ASP A 70 -35.53 20.48 -24.95
C ASP A 70 -34.40 21.42 -25.43
N PRO A 71 -34.45 22.72 -25.06
CA PRO A 71 -33.42 23.67 -25.47
C PRO A 71 -32.06 23.49 -24.72
N GLU A 72 -32.06 22.92 -23.52
CA GLU A 72 -30.86 22.67 -22.72
C GLU A 72 -30.92 21.30 -22.04
N PRO A 73 -30.88 20.21 -22.84
CA PRO A 73 -31.06 18.87 -22.30
C PRO A 73 -29.87 18.52 -21.36
N ARG A 74 -30.18 18.20 -20.10
CA ARG A 74 -29.22 17.81 -19.08
C ARG A 74 -29.71 16.60 -18.32
N ALA A 75 -28.76 15.71 -17.99
CA ALA A 75 -29.01 14.57 -17.10
C ALA A 75 -27.87 14.47 -16.09
N THR A 76 -28.24 14.38 -14.83
CA THR A 76 -27.26 14.17 -13.76
C THR A 76 -27.32 12.74 -13.28
N PHE A 77 -26.16 12.11 -13.32
CA PHE A 77 -25.91 10.75 -12.86
C PHE A 77 -25.34 10.76 -11.45
N ARG A 78 -25.78 9.84 -10.64
CA ARG A 78 -25.08 9.37 -9.44
C ARG A 78 -24.60 7.96 -9.67
N LEU A 79 -23.30 7.75 -9.53
CA LEU A 79 -22.63 6.45 -9.60
C LEU A 79 -22.23 6.01 -8.20
N CYS A 80 -22.51 4.75 -7.85
CA CYS A 80 -22.12 4.12 -6.61
C CYS A 80 -21.30 2.86 -6.93
N LEU A 81 -20.01 2.93 -6.69
CA LEU A 81 -19.07 1.84 -6.90
C LEU A 81 -18.92 1.00 -5.63
N TYR A 82 -19.10 -0.29 -5.77
CA TYR A 82 -18.83 -1.31 -4.76
C TYR A 82 -17.76 -2.27 -5.27
N MET A 83 -16.90 -2.73 -4.36
CA MET A 83 -15.83 -3.68 -4.67
C MET A 83 -15.99 -4.93 -3.84
N GLY A 84 -16.18 -6.06 -4.50
CA GLY A 84 -16.27 -7.37 -3.87
C GLY A 84 -14.93 -7.83 -3.28
N GLU A 85 -15.00 -8.97 -2.62
CA GLU A 85 -13.83 -9.70 -2.15
C GLU A 85 -13.11 -10.35 -3.33
N ASP A 86 -11.83 -10.62 -3.16
CA ASP A 86 -11.09 -11.43 -4.11
C ASP A 86 -11.59 -12.89 -4.03
N PRO A 87 -12.11 -13.47 -5.13
CA PRO A 87 -12.66 -14.83 -5.11
C PRO A 87 -11.66 -15.93 -4.71
N GLY A 88 -10.35 -15.64 -4.85
CA GLY A 88 -9.27 -16.54 -4.44
C GLY A 88 -8.88 -16.39 -2.98
N ASN A 89 -9.51 -15.48 -2.25
CA ASN A 89 -9.22 -15.28 -0.83
C ASN A 89 -9.89 -16.37 0.02
N GLN A 90 -9.22 -17.48 0.19
CA GLN A 90 -9.71 -18.61 1.00
C GLN A 90 -9.55 -18.39 2.51
N SER A 91 -8.93 -17.31 2.93
CA SER A 91 -8.61 -17.11 4.35
C SER A 91 -9.76 -16.58 5.19
N GLY A 92 -10.87 -16.17 4.58
CA GLY A 92 -12.05 -15.65 5.30
C GLY A 92 -11.80 -14.38 6.11
N TYR A 93 -10.66 -13.73 5.93
CA TYR A 93 -10.28 -12.53 6.66
C TYR A 93 -10.81 -11.28 5.96
N GLN A 94 -11.90 -10.76 6.45
CA GLN A 94 -12.28 -9.36 6.31
C GLN A 94 -11.38 -8.52 7.23
N PRO A 95 -10.85 -7.39 6.82
CA PRO A 95 -11.16 -6.61 5.62
C PRO A 95 -10.08 -6.69 4.52
N TRP A 96 -9.19 -7.66 4.52
CA TRP A 96 -8.05 -7.70 3.61
C TRP A 96 -8.31 -8.53 2.36
N ARG A 97 -7.83 -8.04 1.21
CA ARG A 97 -7.71 -8.75 -0.05
C ARG A 97 -6.28 -9.25 -0.19
N TYR A 98 -6.08 -10.28 -1.01
CA TYR A 98 -4.76 -10.86 -1.22
C TYR A 98 -4.41 -10.95 -2.69
N LEU A 99 -3.19 -10.51 -3.03
CA LEU A 99 -2.54 -10.86 -4.28
C LEU A 99 -1.73 -12.14 -4.05
N LYS A 100 -1.60 -12.97 -5.08
CA LYS A 100 -0.73 -14.14 -5.03
C LYS A 100 0.40 -14.04 -6.07
N ASN A 101 1.52 -14.69 -5.80
CA ASN A 101 2.64 -14.77 -6.72
C ASN A 101 2.26 -15.53 -7.99
N ASN A 102 2.61 -14.97 -9.14
CA ASN A 102 2.22 -15.46 -10.45
C ASN A 102 2.84 -16.84 -10.75
N ASN A 103 2.03 -17.73 -11.35
CA ASN A 103 2.46 -19.06 -11.80
C ASN A 103 3.08 -19.98 -10.72
N VAL A 104 2.81 -19.70 -9.45
CA VAL A 104 3.27 -20.53 -8.34
C VAL A 104 2.06 -21.16 -7.64
N THR A 105 2.14 -22.45 -7.33
CA THR A 105 1.09 -23.21 -6.66
C THR A 105 1.66 -24.08 -5.55
N GLY A 106 0.84 -24.48 -4.59
CA GLY A 106 1.23 -25.34 -3.50
C GLY A 106 2.14 -24.66 -2.47
N SER A 107 3.18 -25.33 -2.00
CA SER A 107 4.04 -24.82 -0.93
C SER A 107 4.85 -23.56 -1.26
N GLY A 108 4.95 -23.21 -2.53
CA GLY A 108 5.59 -21.98 -3.00
C GLY A 108 4.65 -20.81 -3.16
N GLU A 109 3.34 -21.01 -2.98
CA GLU A 109 2.35 -19.93 -3.09
C GLU A 109 2.51 -18.97 -1.93
N ALA A 110 2.63 -17.69 -2.26
CA ALA A 110 2.76 -16.61 -1.30
C ALA A 110 1.69 -15.54 -1.56
N HIS A 111 1.18 -14.97 -0.48
CA HIS A 111 0.10 -13.99 -0.51
C HIS A 111 0.57 -12.66 0.04
N LEU A 112 0.14 -11.58 -0.61
CA LEU A 112 0.43 -10.20 -0.23
C LEU A 112 -0.90 -9.48 0.04
N ALA A 113 -1.12 -9.09 1.29
CA ALA A 113 -2.33 -8.39 1.70
C ALA A 113 -2.35 -6.95 1.18
N TYR A 114 -3.48 -6.54 0.63
CA TYR A 114 -3.75 -5.19 0.16
C TYR A 114 -5.18 -4.79 0.44
N ASN A 115 -5.51 -3.51 0.29
CA ASN A 115 -6.88 -3.05 0.27
C ASN A 115 -7.09 -1.89 -0.70
N LEU A 116 -8.36 -1.66 -1.04
CA LEU A 116 -8.82 -0.57 -1.89
C LEU A 116 -9.70 0.37 -1.09
N TYR A 117 -9.55 1.67 -1.31
CA TYR A 117 -10.20 2.71 -0.51
C TYR A 117 -10.87 3.75 -1.42
N ALA A 118 -11.92 4.36 -0.91
CA ALA A 118 -12.62 5.45 -1.56
C ALA A 118 -11.92 6.80 -1.40
N ASP A 119 -10.99 6.92 -0.47
CA ASP A 119 -10.37 8.18 -0.05
C ASP A 119 -8.83 8.09 0.04
N PRO A 120 -8.11 9.19 -0.19
CA PRO A 120 -6.65 9.21 -0.13
C PRO A 120 -6.07 9.02 1.28
N SER A 121 -6.88 9.21 2.33
CA SER A 121 -6.48 8.95 3.72
C SER A 121 -6.57 7.47 4.10
N HIS A 122 -7.08 6.60 3.21
CA HIS A 122 -7.30 5.18 3.41
C HIS A 122 -8.20 4.87 4.63
N SER A 123 -9.22 5.69 4.85
CA SER A 123 -10.15 5.55 5.97
C SER A 123 -11.40 4.76 5.61
N GLN A 124 -11.84 4.84 4.35
CA GLN A 124 -13.04 4.17 3.85
C GLN A 124 -12.67 3.03 2.90
N ILE A 125 -12.72 1.79 3.40
CA ILE A 125 -12.48 0.60 2.59
C ILE A 125 -13.64 0.41 1.61
N LEU A 126 -13.33 0.14 0.35
CA LEU A 126 -14.31 -0.27 -0.66
C LEU A 126 -14.77 -1.70 -0.38
N MET A 127 -16.04 -1.87 -0.08
CA MET A 127 -16.66 -3.13 0.33
C MET A 127 -17.68 -3.63 -0.72
N PRO A 128 -18.10 -4.90 -0.65
CA PRO A 128 -19.22 -5.38 -1.44
C PRO A 128 -20.51 -4.62 -1.09
N GLU A 129 -21.46 -4.65 -2.01
CA GLU A 129 -22.72 -3.92 -1.92
C GLU A 129 -23.53 -4.20 -0.64
N ASN A 130 -23.48 -5.43 -0.17
CA ASN A 130 -24.19 -5.87 1.05
C ASN A 130 -23.43 -5.63 2.37
N ALA A 131 -22.23 -5.07 2.31
CA ALA A 131 -21.33 -4.99 3.47
C ALA A 131 -20.78 -3.58 3.77
N GLY A 132 -21.01 -2.60 2.91
CA GLY A 132 -20.44 -1.27 3.12
C GLY A 132 -21.08 -0.14 2.32
N THR A 133 -20.57 1.08 2.56
CA THR A 133 -20.96 2.27 1.81
C THR A 133 -20.21 2.33 0.47
N PRO A 134 -20.86 2.74 -0.62
CA PRO A 134 -20.22 2.89 -1.92
C PRO A 134 -19.28 4.09 -1.98
N LEU A 135 -18.37 4.05 -2.94
CA LEU A 135 -17.75 5.26 -3.47
C LEU A 135 -18.76 5.95 -4.40
N VAL A 136 -19.15 7.17 -4.06
CA VAL A 136 -20.16 7.94 -4.81
C VAL A 136 -19.48 8.96 -5.70
N VAL A 137 -19.88 8.99 -6.97
CA VAL A 137 -19.44 10.00 -7.95
C VAL A 137 -20.67 10.56 -8.68
N ASP A 138 -20.82 11.87 -8.64
CA ASP A 138 -21.88 12.57 -9.37
C ASP A 138 -21.28 13.31 -10.57
N PHE A 139 -21.99 13.28 -11.72
CA PHE A 139 -21.61 14.07 -12.88
C PHE A 139 -22.82 14.36 -13.77
N THR A 140 -22.71 15.45 -14.53
CA THR A 140 -23.81 15.89 -15.41
C THR A 140 -23.39 15.78 -16.88
N LEU A 141 -24.25 15.17 -17.68
CA LEU A 141 -24.17 15.20 -19.12
C LEU A 141 -25.09 16.28 -19.67
N SER A 142 -24.57 17.09 -20.58
CA SER A 142 -25.35 18.11 -21.28
C SER A 142 -25.22 17.88 -22.79
N ALA A 143 -26.33 17.81 -23.47
CA ALA A 143 -26.35 17.71 -24.93
C ALA A 143 -26.49 19.10 -25.54
N GLY A 144 -25.98 19.29 -26.75
CA GLY A 144 -26.19 20.50 -27.52
C GLY A 144 -27.64 20.67 -27.94
N ASN A 145 -28.07 21.90 -28.27
CA ASN A 145 -29.41 22.21 -28.70
C ASN A 145 -29.82 21.32 -29.88
N GLY A 146 -30.96 20.66 -29.72
CA GLY A 146 -31.51 19.73 -30.71
C GLY A 146 -30.89 18.32 -30.75
N SER A 147 -29.94 18.05 -29.88
CA SER A 147 -29.39 16.69 -29.73
C SER A 147 -30.28 15.84 -28.81
N THR A 148 -30.59 14.65 -29.26
CA THR A 148 -31.42 13.68 -28.51
C THR A 148 -30.59 12.61 -27.81
N TYR A 149 -29.25 12.70 -27.84
CA TYR A 149 -28.39 11.72 -27.26
C TYR A 149 -27.01 12.34 -26.88
N VAL A 150 -26.45 11.94 -25.75
CA VAL A 150 -25.11 12.29 -25.34
C VAL A 150 -24.44 11.13 -24.60
N SER A 151 -23.15 10.99 -24.81
CA SER A 151 -22.30 10.08 -24.04
C SER A 151 -21.01 10.78 -23.60
N SER A 152 -20.47 10.36 -22.48
CA SER A 152 -19.15 10.82 -22.01
C SER A 152 -18.45 9.74 -21.20
N ASN A 153 -17.13 9.80 -21.27
CA ASN A 153 -16.25 8.98 -20.45
C ASN A 153 -15.82 9.74 -19.19
N GLY A 154 -15.60 9.03 -18.12
CA GLY A 154 -15.09 9.55 -16.88
C GLY A 154 -14.19 8.55 -16.16
N ASN A 155 -13.59 8.99 -15.08
CA ASN A 155 -12.73 8.17 -14.24
C ASN A 155 -13.17 8.27 -12.78
N ILE A 156 -13.24 7.12 -12.11
CA ILE A 156 -13.50 7.02 -10.67
C ILE A 156 -12.14 6.84 -9.99
N PRO A 157 -11.67 7.79 -9.18
CA PRO A 157 -10.44 7.63 -8.44
C PRO A 157 -10.63 6.59 -7.34
N ILE A 158 -9.68 5.67 -7.22
CA ILE A 158 -9.59 4.71 -6.13
C ILE A 158 -8.16 4.74 -5.57
N TYR A 159 -8.05 4.43 -4.31
CA TYR A 159 -6.78 4.43 -3.60
C TYR A 159 -6.50 3.01 -3.10
N ALA A 160 -5.25 2.61 -3.18
CA ALA A 160 -4.83 1.28 -2.78
C ALA A 160 -3.70 1.37 -1.78
N ARG A 161 -3.70 0.47 -0.81
CA ARG A 161 -2.60 0.30 0.14
C ARG A 161 -2.20 -1.16 0.24
N ILE A 162 -0.92 -1.43 0.05
CA ILE A 162 -0.27 -2.65 0.48
C ILE A 162 0.36 -2.35 1.84
N ALA A 163 -0.04 -3.09 2.88
CA ALA A 163 0.53 -2.89 4.21
C ALA A 163 2.01 -3.28 4.25
N GLY A 164 2.82 -2.51 4.97
CA GLY A 164 4.21 -2.86 5.22
C GLY A 164 4.34 -3.99 6.23
N GLY A 165 5.54 -4.57 6.34
CA GLY A 165 5.85 -5.56 7.37
C GLY A 165 5.26 -6.96 7.14
N GLN A 166 4.86 -7.30 5.91
CA GLN A 166 4.28 -8.60 5.58
C GLN A 166 5.31 -9.73 5.39
N GLY A 167 6.54 -9.49 5.81
CA GLY A 167 7.63 -10.44 5.68
C GLY A 167 8.36 -10.33 4.33
N ALA A 168 9.42 -11.10 4.18
CA ALA A 168 10.26 -11.12 2.98
C ALA A 168 9.70 -12.13 1.97
N LEU A 169 8.71 -11.70 1.20
CA LEU A 169 8.05 -12.50 0.18
C LEU A 169 8.99 -12.82 -1.00
N PRO A 170 8.76 -13.93 -1.73
CA PRO A 170 9.48 -14.21 -2.97
C PRO A 170 9.29 -13.12 -4.00
N ALA A 171 10.37 -12.68 -4.64
CA ALA A 171 10.29 -11.73 -5.74
C ALA A 171 9.52 -12.32 -6.92
N ASN A 172 8.44 -11.66 -7.31
CA ASN A 172 7.59 -12.08 -8.42
C ASN A 172 6.58 -10.96 -8.75
N ILE A 173 5.84 -11.15 -9.82
CA ILE A 173 4.60 -10.41 -10.06
C ILE A 173 3.50 -11.06 -9.24
N TYR A 174 2.82 -10.27 -8.42
CA TYR A 174 1.66 -10.67 -7.66
C TYR A 174 0.40 -10.12 -8.32
N HIS A 175 -0.63 -10.91 -8.40
CA HIS A 175 -1.90 -10.55 -9.03
C HIS A 175 -3.11 -10.99 -8.19
N SER A 176 -4.21 -10.27 -8.35
CA SER A 176 -5.50 -10.61 -7.75
C SER A 176 -6.19 -11.72 -8.51
N TYR A 177 -7.18 -12.34 -7.86
CA TYR A 177 -8.10 -13.28 -8.49
C TYR A 177 -9.29 -12.59 -9.18
N ASN A 178 -9.07 -11.37 -9.70
CA ASN A 178 -10.08 -10.56 -10.36
C ASN A 178 -11.31 -10.28 -9.47
N PRO A 179 -11.13 -9.49 -8.39
CA PRO A 179 -12.23 -9.15 -7.51
C PRO A 179 -13.37 -8.52 -8.30
N PRO A 180 -14.62 -8.95 -8.05
CA PRO A 180 -15.77 -8.40 -8.74
C PRO A 180 -16.04 -6.98 -8.26
N PHE A 181 -16.55 -6.16 -9.12
CA PHE A 181 -17.11 -4.87 -8.76
C PHE A 181 -18.54 -4.73 -9.28
N THR A 182 -19.30 -3.87 -8.62
CA THR A 182 -20.65 -3.49 -9.01
C THR A 182 -20.72 -1.98 -9.07
N LEU A 183 -21.20 -1.46 -10.19
CA LEU A 183 -21.57 -0.06 -10.36
C LEU A 183 -23.08 0.04 -10.39
N ARG A 184 -23.68 0.60 -9.35
CA ARG A 184 -25.08 1.06 -9.41
C ARG A 184 -25.11 2.50 -9.86
N TYR A 185 -26.11 2.85 -10.66
CA TYR A 185 -26.28 4.23 -11.09
C TYR A 185 -27.74 4.58 -11.27
N GLN A 186 -28.03 5.83 -10.99
CA GLN A 186 -29.28 6.51 -11.35
C GLN A 186 -28.98 7.75 -12.16
N ALA A 187 -29.89 8.10 -13.05
CA ALA A 187 -29.86 9.35 -13.77
C ALA A 187 -31.22 10.05 -13.63
N VAL A 188 -31.17 11.36 -13.50
CA VAL A 188 -32.36 12.22 -13.49
C VAL A 188 -32.17 13.40 -14.44
N SER A 189 -33.26 13.90 -14.96
CA SER A 189 -33.26 15.14 -15.76
C SER A 189 -32.85 16.33 -14.88
N GLY A 190 -32.08 17.25 -15.43
CA GLY A 190 -31.63 18.45 -14.74
C GLY A 190 -30.24 18.32 -14.09
N GLY A 191 -29.90 19.34 -13.26
CA GLY A 191 -28.56 19.49 -12.69
C GLY A 191 -28.38 18.95 -11.25
N THR A 192 -29.42 18.42 -10.62
CA THR A 192 -29.37 17.90 -9.25
C THR A 192 -29.24 16.38 -9.30
N PRO A 193 -28.22 15.81 -8.62
CA PRO A 193 -28.04 14.35 -8.62
C PRO A 193 -29.18 13.63 -7.87
N PRO A 194 -29.46 12.36 -8.21
CA PRO A 194 -30.37 11.51 -7.44
C PRO A 194 -29.96 11.42 -5.97
N ALA A 195 -30.94 11.22 -5.07
CA ALA A 195 -30.65 11.15 -3.64
C ALA A 195 -29.76 9.95 -3.23
N ASN A 196 -29.89 8.84 -3.97
CA ASN A 196 -29.12 7.61 -3.76
C ASN A 196 -28.95 6.85 -5.09
N CYS A 197 -28.27 5.72 -5.08
CA CYS A 197 -28.16 4.81 -6.20
C CYS A 197 -29.16 3.64 -6.14
N GLU A 198 -30.05 3.68 -5.15
CA GLU A 198 -31.05 2.64 -4.91
C GLU A 198 -32.41 3.14 -5.34
N GLY A 199 -33.23 2.27 -5.90
CA GLY A 199 -34.59 2.62 -6.30
C GLY A 199 -35.02 1.88 -7.59
N GLY A 200 -36.31 1.99 -7.95
CA GLY A 200 -36.91 1.26 -9.06
C GLY A 200 -36.36 1.54 -10.47
N SER A 201 -35.58 2.59 -10.63
CA SER A 201 -34.89 2.96 -11.88
C SER A 201 -33.34 2.79 -11.77
N ALA A 202 -32.79 2.33 -10.66
CA ALA A 202 -31.37 2.08 -10.53
C ALA A 202 -30.95 0.90 -11.40
N THR A 203 -30.04 1.14 -12.32
CA THR A 203 -29.39 0.11 -13.12
C THR A 203 -28.02 -0.21 -12.58
N TYR A 204 -27.44 -1.32 -13.00
CA TYR A 204 -26.08 -1.64 -12.58
C TYR A 204 -25.27 -2.25 -13.74
N ALA A 205 -23.97 -2.03 -13.67
CA ALA A 205 -22.98 -2.75 -14.45
C ALA A 205 -22.06 -3.50 -13.49
N SER A 206 -21.62 -4.68 -13.89
CA SER A 206 -20.69 -5.47 -13.10
C SER A 206 -19.53 -5.93 -13.96
N GLY A 207 -18.42 -6.25 -13.32
CA GLY A 207 -17.24 -6.75 -13.97
C GLY A 207 -16.23 -7.24 -12.95
N SER A 208 -15.02 -7.50 -13.42
CA SER A 208 -13.87 -7.78 -12.58
C SER A 208 -12.68 -6.99 -13.06
N ILE A 209 -11.77 -6.69 -12.15
CA ILE A 209 -10.53 -6.00 -12.46
C ILE A 209 -9.34 -6.85 -12.03
N GLN A 210 -8.30 -6.83 -12.84
CA GLN A 210 -7.02 -7.39 -12.45
C GLN A 210 -6.21 -6.35 -11.70
N ILE A 211 -5.68 -6.73 -10.54
CA ILE A 211 -4.80 -5.88 -9.75
C ILE A 211 -3.45 -6.57 -9.68
N ILE A 212 -2.39 -5.83 -9.97
CA ILE A 212 -1.02 -6.36 -10.00
C ILE A 212 -0.08 -5.48 -9.20
N THR A 213 0.97 -6.10 -8.68
CA THR A 213 2.14 -5.43 -8.10
C THR A 213 3.40 -6.24 -8.35
N GLN A 214 4.54 -5.58 -8.41
CA GLN A 214 5.84 -6.22 -8.46
C GLN A 214 6.41 -6.32 -7.04
N VAL A 215 6.59 -7.53 -6.52
CA VAL A 215 7.38 -7.75 -5.32
C VAL A 215 8.84 -7.89 -5.71
N THR A 216 9.70 -7.07 -5.11
CA THR A 216 11.15 -7.08 -5.34
C THR A 216 11.86 -7.79 -4.20
N ASP A 217 13.04 -8.32 -4.48
CA ASP A 217 13.91 -8.87 -3.45
C ASP A 217 14.21 -7.83 -2.37
N SER A 218 14.28 -8.29 -1.14
CA SER A 218 14.60 -7.45 0.00
C SER A 218 15.32 -8.24 1.09
N CYS A 219 16.16 -7.55 1.84
CA CYS A 219 16.77 -8.05 3.06
C CYS A 219 16.66 -7.00 4.16
N SER A 220 16.34 -7.42 5.37
CA SER A 220 16.40 -6.61 6.57
C SER A 220 17.39 -7.16 7.57
N LEU A 221 17.99 -6.28 8.38
CA LEU A 221 18.99 -6.63 9.38
C LEU A 221 18.61 -6.08 10.75
N SER A 222 18.92 -6.87 11.79
CA SER A 222 19.02 -6.40 13.16
C SER A 222 20.24 -7.01 13.84
N THR A 223 20.78 -6.35 14.86
CA THR A 223 22.01 -6.81 15.53
C THR A 223 21.88 -6.76 17.03
N ARG A 224 22.54 -7.70 17.71
CA ARG A 224 22.89 -7.63 19.12
C ARG A 224 24.40 -7.55 19.24
N GLY A 225 24.91 -6.43 19.79
CA GLY A 225 26.34 -6.14 19.88
C GLY A 225 27.11 -7.17 20.71
N VAL A 226 28.43 -7.21 20.50
CA VAL A 226 29.37 -8.02 21.27
C VAL A 226 29.79 -7.21 22.52
N ASN A 227 29.69 -7.80 23.70
CA ASN A 227 30.10 -7.17 24.97
C ASN A 227 31.11 -8.05 25.69
N PHE A 228 32.34 -7.62 25.76
CA PHE A 228 33.45 -8.32 26.45
C PHE A 228 33.39 -8.21 27.97
N GLY A 229 32.43 -7.47 28.55
CA GLY A 229 32.32 -7.27 29.98
C GLY A 229 33.45 -6.40 30.53
N THR A 230 33.88 -6.68 31.77
CA THR A 230 34.91 -5.95 32.46
C THR A 230 36.26 -6.70 32.42
N LEU A 231 37.29 -6.04 31.91
CA LEU A 231 38.67 -6.54 32.01
C LEU A 231 39.26 -6.01 33.30
N GLY A 232 39.58 -6.90 34.25
CA GLY A 232 40.16 -6.54 35.57
C GLY A 232 41.66 -6.35 35.57
N GLU A 233 42.34 -6.53 34.43
CA GLU A 233 43.80 -6.45 34.32
C GLU A 233 44.23 -5.24 33.50
N VAL A 234 45.23 -4.52 33.96
CA VAL A 234 45.94 -3.47 33.22
C VAL A 234 47.32 -4.01 32.84
N GLY A 235 47.79 -3.63 31.65
CA GLY A 235 49.00 -4.16 31.09
C GLY A 235 48.71 -5.40 30.20
N ARG A 236 49.54 -6.42 30.29
CA ARG A 236 49.44 -7.56 29.37
C ARG A 236 48.39 -8.58 29.84
N LEU A 237 47.34 -8.79 29.03
CA LEU A 237 46.26 -9.71 29.31
C LEU A 237 46.82 -11.15 29.41
N LYS A 238 46.56 -11.83 30.53
CA LYS A 238 47.06 -13.20 30.77
C LYS A 238 46.26 -14.27 30.14
N THR A 239 44.95 -14.07 30.03
CA THR A 239 43.96 -14.99 29.38
C THR A 239 43.16 -14.23 28.32
N ALA A 240 42.81 -14.91 27.23
CA ALA A 240 41.94 -14.33 26.22
C ALA A 240 40.55 -14.02 26.79
N SER A 241 39.93 -12.94 26.29
CA SER A 241 38.54 -12.61 26.61
C SER A 241 37.64 -12.92 25.41
N PHE A 242 36.55 -13.64 25.67
CA PHE A 242 35.59 -14.05 24.67
C PHE A 242 34.26 -13.40 24.92
N ALA A 243 33.53 -13.10 23.83
CA ALA A 243 32.18 -12.57 23.89
C ALA A 243 31.39 -12.95 22.63
N GLU A 244 30.06 -12.98 22.71
CA GLU A 244 29.20 -13.28 21.59
C GLU A 244 28.25 -12.12 21.31
N GLY A 245 27.97 -11.94 20.03
CA GLY A 245 26.92 -11.08 19.49
C GLY A 245 26.09 -11.85 18.47
N GLU A 246 25.13 -11.14 17.84
CA GLU A 246 24.25 -11.75 16.84
C GLU A 246 23.95 -10.76 15.73
N VAL A 247 23.84 -11.29 14.51
CA VAL A 247 23.19 -10.65 13.37
C VAL A 247 21.97 -11.47 13.00
N THR A 248 20.81 -10.85 12.98
CA THR A 248 19.59 -11.46 12.45
C THR A 248 19.31 -10.85 11.10
N VAL A 249 19.22 -11.70 10.08
CA VAL A 249 18.87 -11.33 8.70
C VAL A 249 17.57 -11.96 8.29
N GLN A 250 16.74 -11.21 7.57
CA GLN A 250 15.53 -11.74 6.94
C GLN A 250 15.53 -11.31 5.49
N CYS A 251 15.77 -12.24 4.58
CA CYS A 251 15.80 -12.03 3.13
C CYS A 251 14.66 -12.76 2.44
N SER A 252 14.26 -12.26 1.26
CA SER A 252 13.29 -12.90 0.38
C SER A 252 13.63 -14.37 0.16
N SER A 253 12.59 -15.21 0.09
CA SER A 253 12.74 -16.66 -0.05
C SER A 253 13.47 -17.03 -1.35
N GLY A 254 14.48 -17.89 -1.23
CA GLY A 254 15.33 -18.32 -2.35
C GLY A 254 16.44 -17.33 -2.71
N LYS A 255 16.50 -16.12 -2.09
CA LYS A 255 17.53 -15.12 -2.42
C LYS A 255 18.86 -15.45 -1.72
N PRO A 256 19.95 -15.67 -2.47
CA PRO A 256 21.29 -15.75 -1.88
C PRO A 256 21.69 -14.42 -1.24
N TYR A 257 22.34 -14.49 -0.10
CA TYR A 257 22.90 -13.30 0.56
C TYR A 257 24.28 -13.60 1.16
N THR A 258 25.03 -12.53 1.45
CA THR A 258 26.29 -12.60 2.21
C THR A 258 26.35 -11.43 3.17
N LEU A 259 26.64 -11.72 4.45
CA LEU A 259 26.82 -10.74 5.50
C LEU A 259 28.29 -10.44 5.71
N TYR A 260 28.63 -9.16 5.73
CA TYR A 260 29.98 -8.67 5.97
C TYR A 260 30.03 -7.79 7.22
N LEU A 261 31.15 -7.80 7.93
CA LEU A 261 31.43 -6.92 9.05
C LEU A 261 32.58 -5.97 8.72
N GLY A 262 32.33 -4.68 8.80
CA GLY A 262 33.33 -3.64 8.57
C GLY A 262 34.49 -3.70 9.57
N SER A 263 35.52 -2.91 9.30
CA SER A 263 36.75 -2.82 10.13
C SER A 263 36.60 -2.02 11.41
N GLY A 264 35.41 -1.47 11.68
CA GLY A 264 35.14 -0.59 12.81
C GLY A 264 35.52 0.86 12.56
N ASN A 265 35.23 1.74 13.54
CA ASN A 265 35.52 3.17 13.43
C ASN A 265 37.02 3.48 13.67
N HIS A 266 37.76 2.55 14.28
CA HIS A 266 39.18 2.71 14.58
C HIS A 266 39.99 1.54 14.00
N PRO A 267 40.05 1.42 12.63
CA PRO A 267 40.81 0.35 12.01
C PRO A 267 42.30 0.50 12.34
N SER A 268 42.96 -0.61 12.70
CA SER A 268 44.42 -0.63 12.83
C SER A 268 45.06 -0.90 11.46
N SER A 269 46.37 -0.65 11.37
CA SER A 269 47.19 -1.09 10.21
C SER A 269 47.40 -2.61 10.18
N GLY A 270 46.94 -3.34 11.19
CA GLY A 270 47.06 -4.79 11.33
C GLY A 270 45.71 -5.51 11.14
N GLU A 271 45.66 -6.79 11.57
CA GLU A 271 44.50 -7.66 11.37
C GLU A 271 43.33 -7.41 12.36
N TYR A 272 43.55 -6.58 13.39
CA TYR A 272 42.61 -6.39 14.50
C TYR A 272 41.83 -5.10 14.40
N ARG A 273 40.55 -5.16 14.79
CA ARG A 273 39.73 -3.99 15.09
C ARG A 273 40.17 -3.36 16.43
N GLN A 274 39.79 -2.11 16.68
CA GLN A 274 40.12 -1.42 17.91
C GLN A 274 38.91 -0.74 18.55
N MET A 275 38.61 -1.09 19.78
CA MET A 275 37.75 -0.27 20.64
C MET A 275 38.54 0.94 21.16
N ALA A 276 37.91 2.09 21.35
CA ALA A 276 38.50 3.32 21.79
C ALA A 276 37.92 3.83 23.13
N ASN A 277 38.80 4.46 23.95
CA ASN A 277 38.44 5.34 25.05
C ASN A 277 39.35 6.56 24.96
N GLY A 278 38.89 7.65 24.36
CA GLY A 278 39.73 8.76 23.96
C GLY A 278 40.85 8.30 22.99
N GLU A 279 42.09 8.56 23.32
CA GLU A 279 43.24 8.13 22.52
C GLU A 279 43.67 6.67 22.80
N ALA A 280 43.16 6.06 23.86
CA ALA A 280 43.51 4.68 24.21
C ALA A 280 42.79 3.70 23.27
N ARG A 281 43.51 2.65 22.87
CA ARG A 281 43.03 1.62 21.92
C ARG A 281 43.15 0.24 22.52
N LEU A 282 42.08 -0.57 22.40
CA LEU A 282 42.06 -1.95 22.83
C LEU A 282 41.73 -2.85 21.60
N PRO A 283 42.72 -3.64 21.12
CA PRO A 283 42.53 -4.51 19.98
C PRO A 283 41.57 -5.66 20.29
N TYR A 284 40.72 -6.02 19.28
CA TYR A 284 39.84 -7.18 19.32
C TYR A 284 39.60 -7.69 17.89
N GLN A 285 39.02 -8.88 17.77
CA GLN A 285 38.61 -9.40 16.45
C GLN A 285 37.24 -10.10 16.53
N LEU A 286 36.55 -10.17 15.39
CA LEU A 286 35.28 -10.81 15.24
C LEU A 286 35.40 -11.97 14.23
N TYR A 287 34.82 -13.09 14.59
CA TYR A 287 34.93 -14.34 13.83
C TYR A 287 33.58 -14.94 13.48
N GLN A 288 33.56 -15.76 12.43
CA GLN A 288 32.38 -16.48 11.93
C GLN A 288 32.15 -17.77 12.72
N ASP A 289 33.13 -18.29 13.45
CA ASP A 289 33.13 -19.60 14.08
C ASP A 289 33.59 -19.53 15.55
N PRO A 290 33.12 -20.44 16.42
CA PRO A 290 33.48 -20.46 17.84
C PRO A 290 34.96 -20.85 18.11
N ALA A 291 35.64 -21.43 17.11
CA ALA A 291 37.07 -21.75 17.18
C ALA A 291 37.97 -20.51 16.91
N HIS A 292 37.36 -19.38 16.52
CA HIS A 292 38.05 -18.13 16.17
C HIS A 292 39.11 -18.33 15.06
N THR A 293 38.79 -19.11 14.02
CA THR A 293 39.70 -19.41 12.90
C THR A 293 39.42 -18.60 11.66
N ARG A 294 38.14 -18.19 11.43
CA ARG A 294 37.70 -17.44 10.27
C ARG A 294 37.27 -16.04 10.66
N VAL A 295 38.10 -15.04 10.36
CA VAL A 295 37.76 -13.64 10.62
C VAL A 295 36.55 -13.25 9.77
N TRP A 296 35.58 -12.60 10.41
CA TRP A 296 34.43 -12.03 9.72
C TRP A 296 34.73 -10.59 9.32
N ASN A 297 34.92 -10.34 8.03
CA ASN A 297 35.33 -9.04 7.49
C ASN A 297 34.70 -8.75 6.11
N GLU A 298 35.24 -7.81 5.37
CA GLU A 298 34.77 -7.35 4.06
C GLU A 298 35.58 -7.93 2.88
N THR A 299 36.44 -8.92 3.12
CA THR A 299 37.25 -9.50 2.05
C THR A 299 36.38 -10.18 0.98
N GLY A 300 36.58 -9.82 -0.25
CA GLY A 300 35.77 -10.27 -1.39
C GLY A 300 34.73 -9.26 -1.83
N GLY A 301 34.57 -8.14 -1.11
CA GLY A 301 33.72 -7.01 -1.46
C GLY A 301 32.32 -7.10 -0.91
N THR A 302 31.79 -5.98 -0.44
CA THR A 302 30.48 -5.87 0.25
C THR A 302 29.30 -5.69 -0.70
N THR A 303 29.55 -5.57 -1.99
CA THR A 303 28.51 -5.34 -3.02
C THR A 303 28.08 -6.61 -3.76
N GLN A 304 28.67 -7.75 -3.41
CA GLN A 304 28.38 -9.04 -4.07
C GLN A 304 28.28 -10.19 -3.05
N THR A 305 27.51 -11.21 -3.41
CA THR A 305 27.42 -12.45 -2.63
C THR A 305 28.68 -13.34 -2.81
N GLY A 306 28.97 -14.18 -1.82
CA GLY A 306 30.02 -15.20 -1.91
C GLY A 306 31.43 -14.73 -1.62
N GLY A 307 31.66 -13.50 -1.11
CA GLY A 307 32.99 -13.05 -0.72
C GLY A 307 33.51 -13.81 0.52
N VAL A 308 34.80 -14.20 0.48
CA VAL A 308 35.43 -15.11 1.45
C VAL A 308 35.47 -14.56 2.90
N GLY A 309 35.42 -13.25 3.08
CA GLY A 309 35.38 -12.59 4.41
C GLY A 309 34.00 -12.58 5.02
N GLY A 310 32.95 -12.86 4.25
CA GLY A 310 31.56 -12.82 4.69
C GLY A 310 31.00 -14.19 5.05
N VAL A 311 29.78 -14.19 5.62
CA VAL A 311 28.99 -15.39 5.89
C VAL A 311 27.83 -15.43 4.89
N SER A 312 27.84 -16.44 4.01
CA SER A 312 26.80 -16.60 2.99
C SER A 312 25.65 -17.48 3.48
N GLY A 313 24.46 -17.19 2.97
CA GLY A 313 23.24 -17.95 3.21
C GLY A 313 22.23 -17.78 2.09
N THR A 314 21.08 -18.40 2.26
CA THR A 314 19.92 -18.24 1.36
C THR A 314 18.71 -17.84 2.20
N GLY A 315 18.03 -16.79 1.81
CA GLY A 315 16.80 -16.33 2.44
C GLY A 315 15.70 -17.39 2.38
N ASN A 316 14.91 -17.50 3.42
CA ASN A 316 13.77 -18.40 3.51
C ASN A 316 12.45 -17.67 3.84
N GLY A 317 12.46 -16.32 3.71
CA GLY A 317 11.32 -15.47 4.07
C GLY A 317 11.19 -15.20 5.58
N SER A 318 11.94 -15.92 6.42
CA SER A 318 11.92 -15.79 7.88
C SER A 318 13.24 -15.28 8.42
N SER A 319 13.25 -14.83 9.68
CA SER A 319 14.46 -14.38 10.37
C SER A 319 15.44 -15.53 10.58
N GLN A 320 16.69 -15.34 10.18
CA GLN A 320 17.82 -16.25 10.36
C GLN A 320 18.88 -15.56 11.21
N THR A 321 19.25 -16.15 12.34
CA THR A 321 20.20 -15.57 13.28
C THR A 321 21.57 -16.24 13.16
N LEU A 322 22.61 -15.41 12.97
CA LEU A 322 24.00 -15.83 12.92
C LEU A 322 24.73 -15.26 14.13
N ARG A 323 25.57 -16.07 14.75
CA ARG A 323 26.41 -15.63 15.89
C ARG A 323 27.66 -14.96 15.43
N ILE A 324 28.07 -13.91 16.16
CA ILE A 324 29.35 -13.25 16.06
C ILE A 324 30.20 -13.70 17.24
N TYR A 325 31.39 -14.21 16.98
CA TYR A 325 32.33 -14.62 18.03
C TYR A 325 33.42 -13.59 18.17
N GLY A 326 33.45 -12.90 19.32
CA GLY A 326 34.42 -11.87 19.63
C GLY A 326 35.58 -12.41 20.45
N LEU A 327 36.77 -11.94 20.15
CA LEU A 327 38.02 -12.31 20.86
C LEU A 327 38.89 -11.08 21.12
N ILE A 328 39.32 -10.91 22.38
CA ILE A 328 40.51 -10.13 22.74
C ILE A 328 41.61 -11.15 23.06
N PRO A 329 42.67 -11.24 22.23
CA PRO A 329 43.68 -12.28 22.40
C PRO A 329 44.48 -12.17 23.70
N THR A 330 44.98 -13.30 24.18
CA THR A 330 45.99 -13.31 25.22
C THR A 330 47.22 -12.53 24.77
N GLY A 331 47.88 -11.83 25.73
CA GLY A 331 49.04 -10.98 25.43
C GLY A 331 48.69 -9.58 24.89
N THR A 332 47.41 -9.27 24.65
CA THR A 332 46.98 -7.91 24.32
C THR A 332 47.33 -6.94 25.44
N THR A 333 47.89 -5.77 25.09
CA THR A 333 48.13 -4.70 26.05
C THR A 333 46.82 -3.98 26.35
N VAL A 334 46.30 -4.13 27.56
CA VAL A 334 45.16 -3.38 28.09
C VAL A 334 45.65 -2.02 28.56
N PRO A 335 45.17 -0.91 27.97
CA PRO A 335 45.63 0.43 28.38
C PRO A 335 45.28 0.74 29.84
N GLY A 336 46.11 1.57 30.48
CA GLY A 336 45.89 2.02 31.88
C GLY A 336 44.72 3.00 32.05
N ASN A 337 44.10 3.46 30.98
CA ASN A 337 42.96 4.37 30.99
C ASN A 337 41.71 3.60 31.42
N VAL A 338 41.25 3.82 32.63
CA VAL A 338 40.00 3.24 33.12
C VAL A 338 38.81 3.87 32.41
N GLY A 339 37.85 3.07 32.04
CA GLY A 339 36.61 3.55 31.39
C GLY A 339 36.04 2.56 30.39
N THR A 340 35.01 3.00 29.66
CA THR A 340 34.35 2.19 28.66
C THR A 340 35.06 2.32 27.31
N TYR A 341 35.44 1.19 26.72
CA TYR A 341 36.01 1.10 25.38
C TYR A 341 34.94 0.68 24.42
N THR A 342 34.73 1.43 23.36
CA THR A 342 33.65 1.17 22.35
C THR A 342 34.20 1.20 20.93
N ASP A 343 33.53 0.46 20.05
CA ASP A 343 33.71 0.54 18.61
C ASP A 343 32.34 0.37 17.92
N THR A 344 32.22 0.89 16.72
CA THR A 344 31.02 0.69 15.87
C THR A 344 31.44 -0.04 14.60
N VAL A 345 30.90 -1.25 14.43
CA VAL A 345 31.14 -2.08 13.26
C VAL A 345 29.90 -2.08 12.40
N ILE A 346 30.05 -1.69 11.12
CA ILE A 346 28.97 -1.71 10.15
C ILE A 346 28.74 -3.15 9.71
N VAL A 347 27.45 -3.57 9.69
CA VAL A 347 27.04 -4.84 9.11
C VAL A 347 26.43 -4.54 7.74
N THR A 348 26.94 -5.18 6.71
CA THR A 348 26.45 -5.05 5.33
C THR A 348 25.90 -6.39 4.84
N VAL A 349 24.74 -6.37 4.21
CA VAL A 349 24.19 -7.51 3.47
C VAL A 349 24.26 -7.24 1.97
N ALA A 350 24.92 -8.13 1.24
CA ALA A 350 24.87 -8.20 -0.23
C ALA A 350 23.88 -9.30 -0.65
N TYR A 351 22.95 -9.00 -1.61
CA TYR A 351 21.93 -9.93 -2.09
C TYR A 351 21.51 -9.64 -3.53
#